data_02464ae6e179ef8a3da01de6eced3d2d
#
_entry.id   02464ae6e179ef8a3da01de6eced3d2d
#
_cell.length_a   1.000
_cell.length_b   1.000
_cell.length_c   1.000
_cell.angle_alpha   90.00
_cell.angle_beta   90.00
_cell.angle_gamma   90.00
#
_symmetry.space_group_name_H-M   'P 1'
#
loop_
_entity.id
_entity.type
_entity.pdbx_description
1 polymer ?
#
loop_
_entity_poly.entity_id
_entity_poly.type
_entity_poly.pdbx_seq_one_letter_code
_entity_poly.pdbx_strand_id
1 'polypeptide(L)'
;MALAIFLATGVTMQAQDRLTQYKVRNAISVRTPIMNDSINPKGEKHTKKMLLQTPVVLHLPDAPMQSLTADTAGYLSFEKADKDNKLYLVKTQIRAERFLKGKLKITSPVRWEVFIDGASKQVKDAAEDSITSGSSRDIALSLEPERDYEIIIKLLSASDDKAAPTLKCELIKDEKFKDTACNLDPEAKKRFSLDNTVYGNRAIAVSISPSGKYLLTRYWDNHAAKRSRTYCELTELKSGKVLLTNLRDGMSWMPKSDKLYYTVTALTGN
;
A
#
# COMPACT_ATOMS: atom_id res chain seq x y z
N MET A 1 -25.39 -0.67 60.31
CA MET A 1 -24.46 -1.48 59.49
C MET A 1 -24.90 -1.37 58.03
N ALA A 2 -24.26 -0.48 57.25
CA ALA A 2 -24.58 -0.27 55.85
C ALA A 2 -23.59 -1.05 54.99
N LEU A 3 -24.10 -2.00 54.23
CA LEU A 3 -23.31 -2.85 53.32
C LEU A 3 -23.11 -2.08 51.99
N ALA A 4 -21.91 -1.57 51.75
CA ALA A 4 -21.54 -0.95 50.49
C ALA A 4 -21.24 -2.05 49.46
N ILE A 5 -22.10 -2.21 48.47
CA ILE A 5 -21.88 -3.06 47.32
C ILE A 5 -20.96 -2.31 46.33
N PHE A 6 -19.68 -2.71 46.26
CA PHE A 6 -18.76 -2.29 45.20
C PHE A 6 -19.13 -3.03 43.92
N LEU A 7 -19.80 -2.32 43.01
CA LEU A 7 -19.90 -2.77 41.60
C LEU A 7 -18.52 -2.59 40.94
N ALA A 8 -17.77 -3.67 40.87
CA ALA A 8 -16.60 -3.72 40.02
C ALA A 8 -17.05 -3.71 38.55
N THR A 9 -16.98 -2.56 37.89
CA THR A 9 -17.09 -2.48 36.44
C THR A 9 -15.86 -3.17 35.84
N GLY A 10 -16.04 -4.41 35.47
CA GLY A 10 -15.02 -5.15 34.75
C GLY A 10 -14.77 -4.46 33.41
N VAL A 11 -13.66 -3.75 33.31
CA VAL A 11 -13.12 -3.33 32.04
C VAL A 11 -12.66 -4.61 31.32
N THR A 12 -13.45 -5.08 30.36
CA THR A 12 -13.05 -6.17 29.48
C THR A 12 -11.83 -5.69 28.69
N MET A 13 -10.65 -6.14 29.08
CA MET A 13 -9.44 -5.95 28.28
C MET A 13 -9.61 -6.78 27.02
N GLN A 14 -9.97 -6.13 25.90
CA GLN A 14 -9.94 -6.76 24.59
C GLN A 14 -8.49 -7.15 24.27
N ALA A 15 -8.27 -8.37 23.78
CA ALA A 15 -6.95 -8.81 23.33
C ALA A 15 -6.53 -7.94 22.12
N GLN A 16 -5.46 -7.19 22.31
CA GLN A 16 -4.96 -6.21 21.37
C GLN A 16 -3.54 -6.59 20.96
N ASP A 17 -3.38 -6.90 19.69
CA ASP A 17 -2.08 -7.18 19.10
C ASP A 17 -1.55 -5.91 18.43
N ARG A 18 -0.35 -5.47 18.82
CA ARG A 18 0.31 -4.32 18.22
C ARG A 18 1.11 -4.76 17.01
N LEU A 19 0.94 -4.05 15.90
CA LEU A 19 1.82 -4.18 14.77
C LEU A 19 3.09 -3.36 15.07
N THR A 20 4.23 -4.03 15.12
CA THR A 20 5.51 -3.40 15.48
C THR A 20 6.51 -3.38 14.34
N GLN A 21 6.35 -4.22 13.34
CA GLN A 21 7.26 -4.31 12.20
C GLN A 21 6.60 -3.85 10.92
N TYR A 22 7.34 -3.05 10.17
CA TYR A 22 6.84 -2.42 8.96
C TYR A 22 7.92 -2.35 7.89
N LYS A 23 7.49 -2.35 6.64
CA LYS A 23 8.31 -1.95 5.50
C LYS A 23 7.93 -0.54 5.10
N VAL A 24 8.89 0.36 5.07
CA VAL A 24 8.65 1.78 4.78
C VAL A 24 9.47 2.21 3.59
N ARG A 25 8.85 2.91 2.68
CA ARG A 25 9.54 3.57 1.58
C ARG A 25 9.94 4.99 2.01
N ASN A 26 11.13 5.43 1.59
CA ASN A 26 11.59 6.79 1.77
C ASN A 26 10.54 7.81 1.30
N ALA A 27 10.49 8.95 1.96
CA ALA A 27 9.55 10.01 1.66
C ALA A 27 9.57 10.41 0.18
N ILE A 28 8.39 10.53 -0.39
CA ILE A 28 8.18 11.03 -1.74
C ILE A 28 7.75 12.48 -1.61
N SER A 29 8.50 13.41 -2.22
CA SER A 29 8.09 14.81 -2.28
C SER A 29 6.88 14.94 -3.22
N VAL A 30 5.79 15.48 -2.70
CA VAL A 30 4.55 15.73 -3.47
C VAL A 30 4.29 17.23 -3.47
N ARG A 31 4.49 17.85 -4.61
CA ARG A 31 4.28 19.29 -4.75
C ARG A 31 2.83 19.62 -5.02
N THR A 32 2.35 20.67 -4.41
CA THR A 32 1.08 21.26 -4.80
C THR A 32 1.24 21.85 -6.21
N PRO A 33 0.33 21.57 -7.15
CA PRO A 33 0.39 22.17 -8.48
C PRO A 33 0.44 23.70 -8.38
N ILE A 34 1.37 24.30 -9.13
CA ILE A 34 1.46 25.77 -9.23
C ILE A 34 0.37 26.22 -10.21
N MET A 35 -0.75 26.68 -9.65
CA MET A 35 -1.86 27.25 -10.43
C MET A 35 -2.24 28.58 -9.78
N ASN A 36 -2.47 29.59 -10.59
CA ASN A 36 -2.75 30.94 -10.10
C ASN A 36 -3.99 31.02 -9.22
N ASP A 37 -4.96 30.16 -9.45
CA ASP A 37 -6.26 30.13 -8.76
C ASP A 37 -6.44 28.87 -7.89
N SER A 38 -5.47 27.98 -7.83
CA SER A 38 -5.55 26.69 -7.12
C SER A 38 -6.71 25.81 -7.57
N ILE A 39 -7.13 25.95 -8.82
CA ILE A 39 -8.24 25.19 -9.42
C ILE A 39 -7.70 24.26 -10.51
N ASN A 40 -8.17 23.03 -10.54
CA ASN A 40 -7.82 22.08 -11.59
C ASN A 40 -8.62 22.36 -12.89
N PRO A 41 -8.27 21.73 -14.04
CA PRO A 41 -8.98 21.92 -15.30
C PRO A 41 -10.49 21.62 -15.26
N LYS A 42 -10.97 20.92 -14.22
CA LYS A 42 -12.39 20.64 -13.99
C LYS A 42 -13.09 21.69 -13.12
N GLY A 43 -12.40 22.75 -12.72
CA GLY A 43 -12.94 23.78 -11.84
C GLY A 43 -12.94 23.44 -10.35
N GLU A 44 -12.27 22.34 -9.94
CA GLU A 44 -12.21 21.91 -8.54
C GLU A 44 -10.95 22.47 -7.86
N LYS A 45 -11.07 22.92 -6.61
CA LYS A 45 -9.92 23.36 -5.81
C LYS A 45 -9.01 22.18 -5.48
N HIS A 46 -7.70 22.38 -5.58
CA HIS A 46 -6.72 21.41 -5.10
C HIS A 46 -6.80 21.27 -3.59
N THR A 47 -7.05 20.05 -3.15
CA THR A 47 -7.11 19.71 -1.72
C THR A 47 -5.94 18.81 -1.33
N LYS A 48 -5.58 18.80 -0.05
CA LYS A 48 -4.57 17.86 0.48
C LYS A 48 -5.00 16.39 0.32
N LYS A 49 -6.30 16.14 0.28
CA LYS A 49 -6.84 14.81 -0.04
C LYS A 49 -6.41 14.34 -1.44
N MET A 50 -6.42 15.22 -2.43
CA MET A 50 -5.93 14.89 -3.79
C MET A 50 -4.44 14.55 -3.79
N LEU A 51 -3.62 15.26 -3.01
CA LEU A 51 -2.21 14.94 -2.84
C LEU A 51 -2.02 13.57 -2.19
N LEU A 52 -2.79 13.26 -1.15
CA LEU A 52 -2.78 11.95 -0.50
C LEU A 52 -3.16 10.84 -1.49
N GLN A 53 -4.14 11.07 -2.35
CA GLN A 53 -4.63 10.10 -3.32
C GLN A 53 -3.77 10.00 -4.58
N THR A 54 -2.68 10.77 -4.70
CA THR A 54 -1.74 10.65 -5.82
C THR A 54 -1.33 9.20 -6.03
N PRO A 55 -1.44 8.64 -7.24
CA PRO A 55 -1.02 7.28 -7.54
C PRO A 55 0.48 7.12 -7.28
N VAL A 56 0.84 6.09 -6.54
CA VAL A 56 2.24 5.77 -6.24
C VAL A 56 2.51 4.31 -6.55
N VAL A 57 3.63 4.03 -7.18
CA VAL A 57 4.10 2.67 -7.42
C VAL A 57 4.80 2.17 -6.14
N LEU A 58 4.35 1.06 -5.60
CA LEU A 58 4.89 0.49 -4.35
C LEU A 58 6.29 -0.08 -4.51
N HIS A 59 6.52 -0.76 -5.61
CA HIS A 59 7.80 -1.43 -5.89
C HIS A 59 8.51 -0.71 -7.02
N LEU A 60 9.49 0.10 -6.67
CA LEU A 60 10.47 0.62 -7.63
C LEU A 60 11.81 -0.05 -7.38
N PRO A 61 12.50 -0.54 -8.42
CA PRO A 61 13.82 -1.17 -8.29
C PRO A 61 14.84 -0.27 -7.60
N ASP A 62 14.79 1.03 -7.89
CA ASP A 62 15.75 2.03 -7.41
C ASP A 62 15.38 2.62 -6.02
N ALA A 63 14.27 2.22 -5.42
CA ALA A 63 13.83 2.71 -4.11
C ALA A 63 13.26 1.56 -3.26
N PRO A 64 14.12 0.70 -2.71
CA PRO A 64 13.69 -0.43 -1.89
C PRO A 64 13.00 0.07 -0.61
N MET A 65 12.07 -0.72 -0.12
CA MET A 65 11.44 -0.47 1.18
C MET A 65 12.41 -0.90 2.29
N GLN A 66 12.54 -0.07 3.31
CA GLN A 66 13.36 -0.34 4.51
C GLN A 66 12.50 -0.95 5.60
N SER A 67 13.06 -1.91 6.36
CA SER A 67 12.41 -2.45 7.54
C SER A 67 12.56 -1.48 8.69
N LEU A 68 11.45 -1.08 9.30
CA LEU A 68 11.40 -0.22 10.47
C LEU A 68 10.59 -0.91 11.58
N THR A 69 11.05 -0.72 12.82
CA THR A 69 10.36 -1.20 14.01
C THR A 69 9.76 -0.03 14.77
N ALA A 70 8.52 -0.18 15.21
CA ALA A 70 7.85 0.80 16.05
C ALA A 70 8.53 0.88 17.44
N ASP A 71 8.36 2.01 18.11
CA ASP A 71 8.84 2.20 19.47
C ASP A 71 8.08 1.34 20.50
N THR A 72 8.44 1.43 21.77
CA THR A 72 7.81 0.67 22.86
C THR A 72 6.32 0.99 23.06
N ALA A 73 5.87 2.18 22.64
CA ALA A 73 4.46 2.58 22.66
C ALA A 73 3.71 2.13 21.39
N GLY A 74 4.43 1.57 20.39
CA GLY A 74 3.91 1.08 19.12
C GLY A 74 3.82 2.14 18.02
N TYR A 75 4.51 3.27 18.16
CA TYR A 75 4.53 4.32 17.15
C TYR A 75 5.75 4.22 16.23
N LEU A 76 5.50 4.40 14.92
CA LEU A 76 6.50 4.79 13.95
C LEU A 76 6.52 6.31 13.86
N SER A 77 7.71 6.90 13.86
CA SER A 77 7.91 8.35 13.69
C SER A 77 8.57 8.63 12.36
N PHE A 78 8.15 9.69 11.71
CA PHE A 78 8.66 10.12 10.41
C PHE A 78 9.08 11.59 10.48
N GLU A 79 9.94 11.98 9.54
CA GLU A 79 10.33 13.37 9.42
C GLU A 79 9.15 14.25 9.03
N LYS A 80 9.01 15.38 9.73
CA LYS A 80 8.03 16.40 9.36
C LYS A 80 8.35 16.99 7.99
N ALA A 81 7.32 17.33 7.24
CA ALA A 81 7.46 18.13 6.02
C ALA A 81 7.94 19.54 6.38
N ASP A 82 8.91 20.06 5.64
CA ASP A 82 9.42 21.41 5.77
C ASP A 82 8.85 22.29 4.63
N LYS A 83 9.48 22.26 3.46
CA LYS A 83 9.07 23.07 2.30
C LYS A 83 8.08 22.37 1.40
N ASP A 84 8.34 21.09 1.11
CA ASP A 84 7.50 20.25 0.26
C ASP A 84 6.69 19.27 1.10
N ASN A 85 5.48 18.94 0.67
CA ASN A 85 4.70 17.88 1.32
C ASN A 85 5.42 16.55 1.14
N LYS A 86 5.45 15.73 2.19
CA LYS A 86 6.06 14.39 2.19
C LYS A 86 4.99 13.31 2.23
N LEU A 87 5.06 12.37 1.29
CA LEU A 87 4.21 11.18 1.26
C LEU A 87 5.05 9.96 1.65
N TYR A 88 4.61 9.24 2.67
CA TYR A 88 5.20 8.01 3.14
C TYR A 88 4.34 6.81 2.75
N LEU A 89 4.97 5.72 2.36
CA LEU A 89 4.31 4.45 2.13
C LEU A 89 4.78 3.47 3.19
N VAL A 90 3.82 2.98 3.97
CA VAL A 90 4.06 2.01 5.03
C VAL A 90 3.32 0.73 4.69
N LYS A 91 4.04 -0.36 4.67
CA LYS A 91 3.50 -1.68 4.37
C LYS A 91 3.66 -2.58 5.59
N THR A 92 2.62 -3.34 5.89
CA THR A 92 2.64 -4.44 6.86
C THR A 92 1.75 -5.58 6.34
N GLN A 93 1.70 -6.68 7.08
CA GLN A 93 0.95 -7.86 6.71
C GLN A 93 0.29 -8.46 7.95
N ILE A 94 -0.90 -9.01 7.76
CA ILE A 94 -1.59 -9.79 8.79
C ILE A 94 -1.97 -11.15 8.20
N ARG A 95 -1.64 -12.22 8.93
CA ARG A 95 -2.12 -13.59 8.67
C ARG A 95 -2.73 -14.14 9.96
N ALA A 96 -3.98 -14.57 9.90
CA ALA A 96 -4.64 -15.26 11.00
C ALA A 96 -4.56 -16.78 10.80
N GLU A 97 -4.27 -17.55 11.85
CA GLU A 97 -4.26 -19.01 11.77
C GLU A 97 -5.66 -19.62 11.61
N ARG A 98 -6.66 -18.94 12.12
CA ARG A 98 -8.08 -19.29 12.01
C ARG A 98 -8.87 -18.08 11.55
N PHE A 99 -10.12 -18.32 11.14
CA PHE A 99 -11.01 -17.21 10.84
C PHE A 99 -11.07 -16.21 11.99
N LEU A 100 -10.95 -14.92 11.66
CA LEU A 100 -10.90 -13.85 12.64
C LEU A 100 -11.76 -12.68 12.18
N LYS A 101 -12.60 -12.18 13.10
CA LYS A 101 -13.24 -10.87 12.97
C LYS A 101 -12.66 -9.92 14.02
N GLY A 102 -12.56 -8.67 13.63
CA GLY A 102 -12.02 -7.63 14.48
C GLY A 102 -11.89 -6.32 13.74
N LYS A 103 -10.99 -5.47 14.21
CA LYS A 103 -10.76 -4.14 13.66
C LYS A 103 -9.27 -3.86 13.60
N LEU A 104 -8.85 -3.21 12.52
CA LEU A 104 -7.56 -2.54 12.46
C LEU A 104 -7.76 -1.11 12.92
N LYS A 105 -7.19 -0.74 14.07
CA LYS A 105 -7.16 0.62 14.55
C LYS A 105 -5.90 1.31 14.10
N ILE A 106 -6.06 2.39 13.35
CA ILE A 106 -4.97 3.23 12.87
C ILE A 106 -5.03 4.56 13.60
N THR A 107 -3.94 4.94 14.26
CA THR A 107 -3.78 6.22 14.97
C THR A 107 -2.66 7.02 14.32
N SER A 108 -2.99 8.22 13.87
CA SER A 108 -2.02 9.16 13.29
C SER A 108 -2.60 10.59 13.34
N PRO A 109 -1.82 11.61 13.71
CA PRO A 109 -2.28 13.00 13.69
C PRO A 109 -2.35 13.55 12.26
N VAL A 110 -1.63 12.97 11.31
CA VAL A 110 -1.61 13.42 9.90
C VAL A 110 -2.64 12.69 9.05
N ARG A 111 -2.77 13.10 7.79
CA ARG A 111 -3.67 12.49 6.80
C ARG A 111 -3.15 11.15 6.35
N TRP A 112 -4.06 10.20 6.14
CA TRP A 112 -3.70 8.88 5.64
C TRP A 112 -4.82 8.21 4.84
N GLU A 113 -4.40 7.28 4.00
CA GLU A 113 -5.28 6.35 3.27
C GLU A 113 -4.76 4.93 3.46
N VAL A 114 -5.65 4.00 3.78
CA VAL A 114 -5.29 2.59 3.96
C VAL A 114 -5.88 1.73 2.88
N PHE A 115 -5.05 0.82 2.40
CA PHE A 115 -5.40 -0.21 1.42
C PHE A 115 -5.22 -1.58 2.07
N ILE A 116 -6.16 -2.48 1.81
CA ILE A 116 -6.07 -3.89 2.17
C ILE A 116 -6.22 -4.68 0.88
N ASP A 117 -5.21 -5.51 0.56
CA ASP A 117 -5.13 -6.26 -0.70
C ASP A 117 -5.35 -5.37 -1.94
N GLY A 118 -4.77 -4.17 -1.91
CA GLY A 118 -4.84 -3.19 -3.00
C GLY A 118 -6.16 -2.41 -3.11
N ALA A 119 -7.16 -2.71 -2.27
CA ALA A 119 -8.41 -1.97 -2.22
C ALA A 119 -8.38 -0.88 -1.15
N SER A 120 -8.66 0.38 -1.51
CA SER A 120 -8.80 1.48 -0.54
C SER A 120 -9.99 1.20 0.38
N LYS A 121 -9.74 1.21 1.69
CA LYS A 121 -10.76 0.92 2.72
C LYS A 121 -11.21 2.16 3.45
N GLN A 122 -10.28 3.06 3.76
CA GLN A 122 -10.60 4.27 4.50
C GLN A 122 -9.59 5.38 4.22
N VAL A 123 -10.09 6.62 4.29
CA VAL A 123 -9.29 7.85 4.15
C VAL A 123 -9.56 8.74 5.35
N LYS A 124 -8.50 9.23 5.99
CA LYS A 124 -8.53 10.33 6.96
C LYS A 124 -7.92 11.55 6.27
N ASP A 125 -8.74 12.54 5.92
CA ASP A 125 -8.34 13.73 5.16
C ASP A 125 -8.03 14.97 6.01
N ALA A 126 -8.27 14.89 7.32
CA ALA A 126 -7.94 15.93 8.28
C ALA A 126 -6.60 15.62 8.97
N ALA A 127 -5.81 16.66 9.25
CA ALA A 127 -4.67 16.61 10.16
C ALA A 127 -5.04 17.32 11.46
N GLU A 128 -4.46 16.87 12.56
CA GLU A 128 -4.61 17.42 13.89
C GLU A 128 -3.26 17.94 14.39
N ASP A 129 -3.29 18.88 15.33
CA ASP A 129 -2.08 19.51 15.88
C ASP A 129 -1.31 18.56 16.82
N SER A 130 -1.97 17.53 17.33
CA SER A 130 -1.43 16.50 18.22
C SER A 130 -2.28 15.22 18.15
N ILE A 131 -1.81 14.15 18.77
CA ILE A 131 -2.60 12.91 18.87
C ILE A 131 -3.76 13.14 19.88
N THR A 132 -4.97 13.02 19.38
CA THR A 132 -6.22 13.12 20.14
C THR A 132 -7.07 11.86 19.94
N SER A 133 -8.22 11.79 20.60
CA SER A 133 -9.20 10.72 20.34
C SER A 133 -9.68 10.72 18.87
N GLY A 134 -9.70 11.88 18.22
CA GLY A 134 -10.03 12.04 16.81
C GLY A 134 -8.97 11.51 15.84
N SER A 135 -7.73 11.28 16.32
CA SER A 135 -6.61 10.80 15.47
C SER A 135 -6.72 9.31 15.13
N SER A 136 -7.61 8.56 15.78
CA SER A 136 -7.80 7.13 15.55
C SER A 136 -9.00 6.85 14.66
N ARG A 137 -8.89 5.81 13.83
CA ARG A 137 -10.00 5.25 13.05
C ARG A 137 -9.94 3.73 13.10
N ASP A 138 -11.12 3.12 13.19
CA ASP A 138 -11.30 1.67 13.19
C ASP A 138 -11.76 1.21 11.81
N ILE A 139 -11.08 0.21 11.26
CA ILE A 139 -11.40 -0.43 9.99
C ILE A 139 -11.81 -1.87 10.29
N ALA A 140 -13.05 -2.24 9.97
CA ALA A 140 -13.53 -3.60 10.17
C ALA A 140 -12.71 -4.59 9.34
N LEU A 141 -12.30 -5.68 9.96
CA LEU A 141 -11.57 -6.78 9.35
C LEU A 141 -12.34 -8.08 9.46
N SER A 142 -12.29 -8.86 8.38
CA SER A 142 -12.69 -10.25 8.36
C SER A 142 -11.60 -11.01 7.63
N LEU A 143 -10.84 -11.82 8.37
CA LEU A 143 -9.65 -12.50 7.88
C LEU A 143 -9.92 -13.99 7.77
N GLU A 144 -9.73 -14.52 6.55
CA GLU A 144 -9.79 -15.96 6.29
C GLU A 144 -8.54 -16.65 6.84
N PRO A 145 -8.64 -17.93 7.23
CA PRO A 145 -7.53 -18.71 7.75
C PRO A 145 -6.36 -18.75 6.77
N GLU A 146 -5.14 -18.62 7.29
CA GLU A 146 -3.89 -18.85 6.57
C GLU A 146 -3.68 -17.98 5.31
N ARG A 147 -4.50 -16.96 5.12
CA ARG A 147 -4.37 -15.99 4.04
C ARG A 147 -3.55 -14.78 4.48
N ASP A 148 -2.65 -14.34 3.62
CA ASP A 148 -1.87 -13.12 3.81
C ASP A 148 -2.68 -11.90 3.36
N TYR A 149 -2.96 -11.00 4.29
CA TYR A 149 -3.58 -9.70 3.99
C TYR A 149 -2.52 -8.62 3.99
N GLU A 150 -2.25 -8.08 2.81
CA GLU A 150 -1.33 -6.97 2.65
C GLU A 150 -2.01 -5.67 3.04
N ILE A 151 -1.41 -4.93 3.97
CA ILE A 151 -1.89 -3.63 4.41
C ILE A 151 -0.89 -2.57 3.99
N ILE A 152 -1.36 -1.59 3.24
CA ILE A 152 -0.56 -0.46 2.78
C ILE A 152 -1.20 0.81 3.30
N ILE A 153 -0.41 1.63 3.96
CA ILE A 153 -0.85 2.92 4.49
C ILE A 153 -0.04 4.01 3.82
N LYS A 154 -0.72 4.93 3.18
CA LYS A 154 -0.15 6.18 2.68
C LYS A 154 -0.35 7.24 3.74
N LEU A 155 0.73 7.91 4.17
CA LEU A 155 0.66 9.05 5.08
C LEU A 155 1.13 10.30 4.36
N LEU A 156 0.36 11.37 4.48
CA LEU A 156 0.72 12.68 3.96
C LEU A 156 1.01 13.65 5.12
N SER A 157 2.26 14.08 5.21
CA SER A 157 2.67 15.23 6.02
C SER A 157 2.73 16.45 5.10
N ALA A 158 1.87 17.42 5.35
CA ALA A 158 1.92 18.68 4.62
C ALA A 158 2.86 19.67 5.30
N SER A 159 3.44 20.60 4.53
CA SER A 159 4.40 21.57 5.05
C SER A 159 3.83 22.51 6.13
N ASP A 160 2.52 22.72 6.13
CA ASP A 160 1.80 23.53 7.12
C ASP A 160 1.19 22.72 8.28
N ASP A 161 1.38 21.39 8.32
CA ASP A 161 0.93 20.58 9.44
C ASP A 161 1.79 20.90 10.68
N LYS A 162 1.16 21.02 11.86
CA LYS A 162 1.88 21.30 13.10
C LYS A 162 2.49 20.05 13.72
N ALA A 163 1.73 18.93 13.69
CA ALA A 163 2.19 17.67 14.24
C ALA A 163 3.25 17.01 13.37
N ALA A 164 4.20 16.33 14.00
CA ALA A 164 5.07 15.39 13.33
C ALA A 164 4.28 14.15 12.90
N PRO A 165 4.55 13.60 11.69
CA PRO A 165 3.85 12.40 11.25
C PRO A 165 4.28 11.19 12.08
N THR A 166 3.30 10.57 12.74
CA THR A 166 3.46 9.32 13.48
C THR A 166 2.37 8.35 13.08
N LEU A 167 2.63 7.07 13.19
CA LEU A 167 1.68 6.01 12.85
C LEU A 167 1.71 4.91 13.91
N LYS A 168 0.55 4.51 14.40
CA LYS A 168 0.36 3.32 15.23
C LYS A 168 -0.76 2.48 14.64
N CYS A 169 -0.53 1.17 14.53
CA CYS A 169 -1.52 0.21 14.08
C CYS A 169 -1.72 -0.87 15.14
N GLU A 170 -2.96 -1.17 15.43
CA GLU A 170 -3.35 -2.15 16.43
C GLU A 170 -4.46 -3.04 15.86
N LEU A 171 -4.28 -4.36 15.99
CA LEU A 171 -5.32 -5.33 15.66
C LEU A 171 -6.14 -5.59 16.91
N ILE A 172 -7.40 -5.20 16.90
CA ILE A 172 -8.36 -5.43 17.98
C ILE A 172 -9.26 -6.58 17.55
N LYS A 173 -9.14 -7.71 18.23
CA LYS A 173 -9.94 -8.91 17.94
C LYS A 173 -11.28 -8.83 18.65
N ASP A 174 -12.33 -9.28 17.99
CA ASP A 174 -13.62 -9.48 18.66
C ASP A 174 -13.46 -10.56 19.73
N GLU A 175 -14.24 -10.48 20.80
CA GLU A 175 -14.12 -11.36 21.99
C GLU A 175 -14.13 -12.85 21.64
N LYS A 176 -14.94 -13.25 20.66
CA LYS A 176 -15.01 -14.65 20.19
C LYS A 176 -13.73 -15.16 19.53
N PHE A 177 -12.83 -14.27 19.13
CA PHE A 177 -11.61 -14.57 18.36
C PHE A 177 -10.34 -14.16 19.08
N LYS A 178 -10.42 -13.77 20.35
CA LYS A 178 -9.29 -13.27 21.14
C LYS A 178 -8.09 -14.20 21.16
N ASP A 179 -8.34 -15.50 21.19
CA ASP A 179 -7.30 -16.54 21.27
C ASP A 179 -6.75 -16.97 19.91
N THR A 180 -7.24 -16.35 18.81
CA THR A 180 -6.73 -16.64 17.47
C THR A 180 -5.35 -16.03 17.29
N ALA A 181 -4.34 -16.87 17.06
CA ALA A 181 -2.99 -16.40 16.78
C ALA A 181 -2.91 -15.72 15.42
N CYS A 182 -2.11 -14.64 15.37
CA CYS A 182 -1.87 -13.86 14.17
C CYS A 182 -0.37 -13.69 13.95
N ASN A 183 0.09 -13.86 12.72
CA ASN A 183 1.40 -13.46 12.29
C ASN A 183 1.32 -12.05 11.71
N LEU A 184 2.07 -11.11 12.30
CA LEU A 184 2.10 -9.69 11.96
C LEU A 184 3.43 -9.27 11.32
N ASP A 185 4.29 -10.24 10.97
CA ASP A 185 5.59 -9.99 10.37
C ASP A 185 5.45 -9.71 8.86
N PRO A 186 5.79 -8.50 8.38
CA PRO A 186 5.74 -8.15 6.97
C PRO A 186 6.77 -8.90 6.11
N GLU A 187 7.76 -9.54 6.74
CA GLU A 187 8.79 -10.37 6.09
C GLU A 187 8.47 -11.86 6.13
N ALA A 188 7.39 -12.25 6.81
CA ALA A 188 6.99 -13.65 6.85
C ALA A 188 6.86 -14.21 5.44
N LYS A 189 7.47 -15.36 5.20
CA LYS A 189 7.39 -16.04 3.91
C LYS A 189 5.93 -16.30 3.56
N LYS A 190 5.52 -15.83 2.41
CA LYS A 190 4.18 -16.12 1.89
C LYS A 190 4.05 -17.62 1.68
N ARG A 191 2.98 -18.21 2.20
CA ARG A 191 2.65 -19.60 1.86
C ARG A 191 2.06 -19.62 0.46
N PHE A 192 2.42 -20.63 -0.31
CA PHE A 192 1.83 -20.85 -1.62
C PHE A 192 0.38 -21.30 -1.42
N SER A 193 -0.56 -20.50 -1.90
CA SER A 193 -2.00 -20.77 -1.82
C SER A 193 -2.58 -21.04 -3.21
N LEU A 194 -3.82 -21.51 -3.26
CA LEU A 194 -4.54 -21.68 -4.51
C LEU A 194 -4.66 -20.33 -5.26
N ASP A 195 -4.83 -19.24 -4.53
CA ASP A 195 -4.87 -17.88 -5.09
C ASP A 195 -3.58 -17.55 -5.86
N ASN A 196 -2.42 -17.98 -5.36
CA ASN A 196 -1.14 -17.78 -6.06
C ASN A 196 -1.06 -18.57 -7.39
N THR A 197 -1.89 -19.61 -7.52
CA THR A 197 -2.00 -20.40 -8.76
C THR A 197 -2.87 -19.69 -9.79
N VAL A 198 -3.88 -18.95 -9.35
CA VAL A 198 -4.85 -18.29 -10.22
C VAL A 198 -4.49 -16.82 -10.46
N TYR A 199 -4.06 -16.12 -9.39
CA TYR A 199 -3.78 -14.69 -9.42
C TYR A 199 -2.27 -14.41 -9.46
N GLY A 200 -1.94 -13.21 -9.84
CA GLY A 200 -0.58 -12.72 -9.86
C GLY A 200 -0.06 -12.49 -11.27
N ASN A 201 1.20 -12.15 -11.31
CA ASN A 201 1.90 -11.77 -12.52
C ASN A 201 2.70 -12.96 -13.05
N ARG A 202 2.46 -13.36 -14.29
CA ARG A 202 3.11 -14.53 -14.92
C ARG A 202 3.77 -14.13 -16.22
N ALA A 203 5.02 -14.50 -16.40
CA ALA A 203 5.65 -14.44 -17.68
C ALA A 203 5.03 -15.50 -18.61
N ILE A 204 4.44 -15.06 -19.71
CA ILE A 204 3.77 -15.92 -20.70
C ILE A 204 4.54 -16.05 -22.01
N ALA A 205 5.43 -15.11 -22.28
CA ALA A 205 6.34 -15.19 -23.43
C ALA A 205 7.60 -14.39 -23.15
N VAL A 206 8.70 -14.83 -23.73
CA VAL A 206 9.98 -14.12 -23.71
C VAL A 206 10.59 -14.11 -25.11
N SER A 207 11.27 -13.03 -25.46
CA SER A 207 12.02 -12.93 -26.70
C SER A 207 13.28 -12.09 -26.51
N ILE A 208 14.36 -12.52 -27.13
CA ILE A 208 15.65 -11.82 -27.08
C ILE A 208 15.79 -10.92 -28.32
N SER A 209 16.37 -9.74 -28.13
CA SER A 209 16.63 -8.83 -29.23
C SER A 209 17.63 -9.44 -30.26
N PRO A 210 17.62 -9.02 -31.51
CA PRO A 210 18.56 -9.52 -32.51
C PRO A 210 20.03 -9.37 -32.14
N SER A 211 20.41 -8.38 -31.37
CA SER A 211 21.78 -8.21 -30.88
C SER A 211 22.13 -9.06 -29.64
N GLY A 212 21.14 -9.73 -29.02
CA GLY A 212 21.32 -10.48 -27.79
C GLY A 212 21.48 -9.61 -26.54
N LYS A 213 21.24 -8.30 -26.60
CA LYS A 213 21.45 -7.37 -25.47
C LYS A 213 20.24 -7.23 -24.56
N TYR A 214 19.03 -7.39 -25.10
CA TYR A 214 17.79 -7.11 -24.42
C TYR A 214 16.85 -8.29 -24.42
N LEU A 215 16.11 -8.42 -23.32
CA LEU A 215 15.02 -9.39 -23.15
C LEU A 215 13.70 -8.63 -23.12
N LEU A 216 12.77 -9.01 -23.98
CA LEU A 216 11.39 -8.58 -23.91
C LEU A 216 10.56 -9.69 -23.26
N THR A 217 10.00 -9.44 -22.10
CA THR A 217 9.13 -10.37 -21.38
C THR A 217 7.70 -9.89 -21.46
N ARG A 218 6.80 -10.76 -21.89
CA ARG A 218 5.35 -10.52 -21.88
C ARG A 218 4.77 -11.14 -20.63
N TYR A 219 4.05 -10.34 -19.87
CA TYR A 219 3.39 -10.75 -18.64
C TYR A 219 1.87 -10.78 -18.80
N TRP A 220 1.26 -11.74 -18.15
CA TRP A 220 -0.17 -11.76 -17.86
C TRP A 220 -0.36 -11.46 -16.38
N ASP A 221 -1.06 -10.39 -16.09
CA ASP A 221 -1.32 -9.87 -14.75
C ASP A 221 -2.80 -10.10 -14.42
N ASN A 222 -3.07 -11.04 -13.54
CA ASN A 222 -4.40 -11.45 -13.13
C ASN A 222 -4.61 -11.15 -11.65
N HIS A 223 -5.58 -10.29 -11.35
CA HIS A 223 -5.93 -9.91 -9.98
C HIS A 223 -7.43 -10.14 -9.72
N ALA A 224 -7.74 -10.66 -8.53
CA ALA A 224 -9.13 -10.93 -8.12
C ALA A 224 -10.06 -9.71 -8.20
N ALA A 225 -9.53 -8.51 -7.94
CA ALA A 225 -10.30 -7.26 -7.90
C ALA A 225 -10.25 -6.44 -9.19
N LYS A 226 -9.49 -6.87 -10.22
CA LYS A 226 -9.28 -6.12 -11.45
C LYS A 226 -9.39 -7.04 -12.66
N ARG A 227 -9.71 -6.45 -13.82
CA ARG A 227 -9.61 -7.20 -15.08
C ARG A 227 -8.15 -7.60 -15.31
N SER A 228 -7.95 -8.84 -15.73
CA SER A 228 -6.64 -9.31 -16.19
C SER A 228 -6.16 -8.45 -17.35
N ARG A 229 -4.87 -8.20 -17.40
CA ARG A 229 -4.22 -7.45 -18.48
C ARG A 229 -2.93 -8.15 -18.91
N THR A 230 -2.51 -7.88 -20.12
CA THR A 230 -1.19 -8.25 -20.60
C THR A 230 -0.36 -6.99 -20.84
N TYR A 231 0.92 -7.07 -20.53
CA TYR A 231 1.89 -6.01 -20.78
C TYR A 231 3.27 -6.59 -21.05
N CYS A 232 4.15 -5.78 -21.60
CA CYS A 232 5.54 -6.17 -21.84
C CYS A 232 6.49 -5.37 -20.94
N GLU A 233 7.65 -5.97 -20.68
CA GLU A 233 8.75 -5.39 -19.94
C GLU A 233 10.06 -5.61 -20.70
N LEU A 234 10.89 -4.59 -20.77
CA LEU A 234 12.19 -4.62 -21.42
C LEU A 234 13.31 -4.65 -20.39
N THR A 235 14.14 -5.68 -20.42
CA THR A 235 15.25 -5.86 -19.50
C THR A 235 16.58 -5.90 -20.27
N GLU A 236 17.61 -5.24 -19.77
CA GLU A 236 18.97 -5.39 -20.28
C GLU A 236 19.59 -6.67 -19.72
N LEU A 237 20.01 -7.60 -20.60
CA LEU A 237 20.51 -8.91 -20.16
C LEU A 237 21.81 -8.85 -19.39
N LYS A 238 22.71 -7.93 -19.72
CA LYS A 238 24.03 -7.83 -19.09
C LYS A 238 23.94 -7.38 -17.62
N SER A 239 23.08 -6.41 -17.33
CA SER A 239 22.92 -5.83 -15.98
C SER A 239 21.74 -6.42 -15.20
N GLY A 240 20.81 -7.11 -15.88
CA GLY A 240 19.52 -7.50 -15.31
C GLY A 240 18.58 -6.32 -15.03
N LYS A 241 18.95 -5.12 -15.49
CA LYS A 241 18.18 -3.91 -15.23
C LYS A 241 16.94 -3.85 -16.11
N VAL A 242 15.77 -3.62 -15.48
CA VAL A 242 14.54 -3.31 -16.20
C VAL A 242 14.63 -1.88 -16.72
N LEU A 243 14.59 -1.73 -18.03
CA LEU A 243 14.68 -0.44 -18.73
C LEU A 243 13.30 0.19 -18.90
N LEU A 244 12.30 -0.60 -19.28
CA LEU A 244 10.93 -0.16 -19.52
C LEU A 244 9.96 -1.21 -18.99
N THR A 245 8.91 -0.76 -18.34
CA THR A 245 7.83 -1.61 -17.84
C THR A 245 6.47 -1.09 -18.30
N ASN A 246 5.42 -1.90 -18.15
CA ASN A 246 4.07 -1.56 -18.59
C ASN A 246 3.95 -1.16 -20.09
N LEU A 247 4.85 -1.67 -20.91
CA LEU A 247 4.74 -1.50 -22.34
C LEU A 247 3.48 -2.19 -22.86
N ARG A 248 2.94 -1.65 -23.94
CA ARG A 248 1.75 -2.20 -24.58
C ARG A 248 1.93 -3.67 -24.94
N ASP A 249 0.88 -4.45 -24.80
CA ASP A 249 0.83 -5.82 -25.27
C ASP A 249 1.03 -5.93 -26.80
N GLY A 250 1.55 -7.07 -27.26
CA GLY A 250 1.77 -7.34 -28.67
C GLY A 250 3.02 -6.70 -29.26
N MET A 251 3.97 -6.25 -28.43
CA MET A 251 5.27 -5.78 -28.90
C MET A 251 6.14 -6.92 -29.42
N SER A 252 6.88 -6.65 -30.49
CA SER A 252 7.83 -7.58 -31.11
C SER A 252 9.08 -6.85 -31.59
N TRP A 253 10.17 -7.58 -31.74
CA TRP A 253 11.41 -7.06 -32.29
C TRP A 253 11.31 -6.86 -33.80
N MET A 254 11.84 -5.76 -34.30
CA MET A 254 12.05 -5.59 -35.74
C MET A 254 13.15 -6.57 -36.20
N PRO A 255 12.99 -7.18 -37.35
CA PRO A 255 14.05 -8.01 -37.92
C PRO A 255 15.39 -7.26 -38.00
N LYS A 256 16.48 -7.89 -37.54
CA LYS A 256 17.85 -7.34 -37.58
C LYS A 256 18.06 -6.01 -36.82
N SER A 257 17.18 -5.65 -35.91
CA SER A 257 17.27 -4.40 -35.15
C SER A 257 16.72 -4.55 -33.72
N ASP A 258 17.33 -3.89 -32.74
CA ASP A 258 16.86 -3.83 -31.35
C ASP A 258 15.67 -2.85 -31.16
N LYS A 259 14.99 -2.49 -32.24
CA LYS A 259 13.79 -1.66 -32.17
C LYS A 259 12.57 -2.54 -31.94
N LEU A 260 11.67 -2.04 -31.12
CA LEU A 260 10.36 -2.67 -30.86
C LEU A 260 9.29 -2.03 -31.76
N TYR A 261 8.35 -2.86 -32.22
CA TYR A 261 7.15 -2.40 -32.90
C TYR A 261 5.91 -3.05 -32.30
N TYR A 262 4.77 -2.44 -32.52
CA TYR A 262 3.46 -2.99 -32.19
C TYR A 262 2.45 -2.57 -33.28
N THR A 263 1.42 -3.38 -33.46
CA THR A 263 0.33 -3.07 -34.38
C THR A 263 -0.82 -2.37 -33.65
N VAL A 264 -1.40 -1.38 -34.29
CA VAL A 264 -2.61 -0.72 -33.85
C VAL A 264 -3.69 -1.00 -34.88
N THR A 265 -4.80 -1.60 -34.45
CA THR A 265 -5.99 -1.66 -35.29
C THR A 265 -6.58 -0.25 -35.34
N ALA A 266 -6.54 0.38 -36.49
CA ALA A 266 -7.26 1.64 -36.68
C ALA A 266 -8.76 1.35 -36.52
N LEU A 267 -9.41 2.05 -35.60
CA LEU A 267 -10.86 2.12 -35.58
C LEU A 267 -11.25 2.92 -36.83
N THR A 268 -11.58 2.22 -37.92
CA THR A 268 -12.31 2.85 -39.01
C THR A 268 -13.70 3.17 -38.45
N GLY A 269 -13.89 4.44 -38.05
CA GLY A 269 -15.23 4.94 -37.78
C GLY A 269 -16.05 4.86 -39.07
N ASN A 270 -17.13 4.11 -39.01
CA ASN A 270 -18.29 4.33 -39.87
C ASN A 270 -19.21 5.32 -39.17
#